data_7334b04cf9ea1c6a3211cd6718c65942
#
_entry.id   7334b04cf9ea1c6a3211cd6718c65942
#
_cell.length_a   1.000
_cell.length_b   1.000
_cell.length_c   1.000
_cell.angle_alpha   90.00
_cell.angle_beta   90.00
_cell.angle_gamma   90.00
#
_symmetry.space_group_name_H-M   'P 1'
#
loop_
_entity.id
_entity.type
_entity.pdbx_description
1 polymer ?
#
loop_
_entity_poly.entity_id
_entity_poly.type
_entity_poly.pdbx_seq_one_letter_code
_entity_poly.pdbx_strand_id
1 'polypeptide(L)'
;MVYARYFYASLLIALASPAVLAADVFVVTNKSSTLNAGEIKDIFTGERQIENGVKIVPVDNASLQKDFLEKVIKVDASKYASIWAKKGFREGLNPPGVKSTDAEVIAVLKSTPGGIGYISKPNDDVKVLQKF
;
A
#
# COMPACT_ATOMS: atom_id res chain seq x y z
N MET A 1 -11.46 -9.77 -70.21
CA MET A 1 -10.79 -10.38 -69.06
C MET A 1 -10.83 -9.39 -67.91
N VAL A 2 -11.60 -9.71 -66.90
CA VAL A 2 -11.68 -8.85 -65.69
C VAL A 2 -10.79 -9.48 -64.65
N TYR A 3 -9.72 -8.81 -64.30
CA TYR A 3 -8.85 -9.21 -63.19
C TYR A 3 -9.44 -8.63 -61.90
N ALA A 4 -10.07 -9.48 -61.08
CA ALA A 4 -10.47 -9.08 -59.74
C ALA A 4 -9.24 -8.98 -58.85
N ARG A 5 -8.83 -7.77 -58.52
CA ARG A 5 -7.81 -7.54 -57.47
C ARG A 5 -8.50 -7.60 -56.13
N TYR A 6 -8.31 -8.68 -55.41
CA TYR A 6 -8.73 -8.75 -54.00
C TYR A 6 -7.68 -8.03 -53.16
N PHE A 7 -8.06 -6.84 -52.68
CA PHE A 7 -7.32 -6.18 -51.63
C PHE A 7 -7.70 -6.82 -50.31
N TYR A 8 -6.85 -7.65 -49.76
CA TYR A 8 -6.95 -8.07 -48.40
C TYR A 8 -6.44 -6.90 -47.53
N ALA A 9 -7.38 -6.11 -47.04
CA ALA A 9 -7.08 -5.16 -45.97
C ALA A 9 -6.84 -5.98 -44.70
N SER A 10 -5.57 -6.21 -44.35
CA SER A 10 -5.21 -6.77 -43.07
C SER A 10 -5.55 -5.71 -42.00
N LEU A 11 -6.70 -5.90 -41.35
CA LEU A 11 -7.07 -5.10 -40.19
C LEU A 11 -6.16 -5.53 -39.04
N LEU A 12 -5.06 -4.82 -38.86
CA LEU A 12 -4.25 -4.91 -37.65
C LEU A 12 -5.06 -4.33 -36.50
N ILE A 13 -5.79 -5.20 -35.79
CA ILE A 13 -6.38 -4.85 -34.52
C ILE A 13 -5.20 -4.77 -33.54
N ALA A 14 -4.71 -3.57 -33.32
CA ALA A 14 -3.79 -3.29 -32.23
C ALA A 14 -4.60 -3.49 -30.94
N LEU A 15 -4.44 -4.65 -30.29
CA LEU A 15 -4.88 -4.87 -28.93
C LEU A 15 -4.01 -3.96 -28.04
N ALA A 16 -4.49 -2.73 -27.82
CA ALA A 16 -3.95 -1.89 -26.77
C ALA A 16 -4.31 -2.55 -25.45
N SER A 17 -3.35 -3.25 -24.84
CA SER A 17 -3.49 -3.67 -23.46
C SER A 17 -3.69 -2.41 -22.63
N PRO A 18 -4.78 -2.30 -21.80
CA PRO A 18 -4.92 -1.16 -20.92
C PRO A 18 -3.68 -1.13 -20.02
N ALA A 19 -2.93 -0.03 -20.09
CA ALA A 19 -1.85 0.18 -19.15
C ALA A 19 -2.48 0.23 -17.75
N VAL A 20 -2.22 -0.80 -16.93
CA VAL A 20 -2.58 -0.78 -15.52
C VAL A 20 -1.63 0.23 -14.87
N LEU A 21 -2.10 1.48 -14.72
CA LEU A 21 -1.38 2.47 -13.95
C LEU A 21 -1.39 2.02 -12.49
N ALA A 22 -0.20 1.92 -11.89
CA ALA A 22 -0.08 1.71 -10.47
C ALA A 22 -0.81 2.84 -9.73
N ALA A 23 -1.59 2.50 -8.71
CA ALA A 23 -2.29 3.46 -7.90
C ALA A 23 -1.30 4.31 -7.09
N ASP A 24 -1.62 5.59 -6.87
CA ASP A 24 -0.92 6.42 -5.90
C ASP A 24 -1.09 5.84 -4.51
N VAL A 25 -0.04 5.92 -3.71
CA VAL A 25 -0.03 5.46 -2.32
C VAL A 25 0.25 6.65 -1.41
N PHE A 26 -0.71 6.98 -0.56
CA PHE A 26 -0.54 8.00 0.48
C PHE A 26 -0.37 7.30 1.82
N VAL A 27 0.81 7.41 2.41
CA VAL A 27 1.04 6.93 3.76
C VAL A 27 0.52 7.98 4.73
N VAL A 28 -0.39 7.56 5.61
CA VAL A 28 -1.16 8.45 6.48
C VAL A 28 -1.12 7.99 7.93
N THR A 29 -1.27 8.92 8.84
CA THR A 29 -1.29 8.68 10.29
C THR A 29 -2.49 9.35 10.94
N ASN A 30 -2.71 8.99 12.21
CA ASN A 30 -3.53 9.82 13.10
C ASN A 30 -2.99 11.24 13.13
N LYS A 31 -3.86 12.24 13.20
CA LYS A 31 -3.48 13.66 13.22
C LYS A 31 -2.55 14.05 14.39
N SER A 32 -2.62 13.33 15.49
CA SER A 32 -1.77 13.56 16.66
C SER A 32 -0.38 12.91 16.56
N SER A 33 -0.12 12.15 15.49
CA SER A 33 1.13 11.42 15.33
C SER A 33 2.34 12.32 15.13
N THR A 34 3.47 11.92 15.72
CA THR A 34 4.78 12.54 15.52
C THR A 34 5.71 11.72 14.63
N LEU A 35 5.18 10.64 14.02
CA LEU A 35 5.93 9.80 13.06
C LEU A 35 6.35 10.60 11.84
N ASN A 36 7.47 10.23 11.24
CA ASN A 36 7.97 10.85 10.02
C ASN A 36 8.15 9.83 8.89
N ALA A 37 8.31 10.33 7.67
CA ALA A 37 8.39 9.51 6.47
C ALA A 37 9.57 8.54 6.44
N GLY A 38 10.69 8.87 7.09
CA GLY A 38 11.87 8.03 7.16
C GLY A 38 11.68 6.73 7.94
N GLU A 39 10.64 6.64 8.74
CA GLU A 39 10.35 5.50 9.61
C GLU A 39 9.38 4.47 9.01
N ILE A 40 8.75 4.79 7.87
CA ILE A 40 7.66 3.99 7.31
C ILE A 40 8.07 2.53 7.09
N LYS A 41 9.20 2.29 6.46
CA LYS A 41 9.65 0.91 6.18
C LYS A 41 9.91 0.13 7.47
N ASP A 42 10.58 0.72 8.43
CA ASP A 42 10.89 0.07 9.71
C ASP A 42 9.63 -0.25 10.49
N ILE A 43 8.62 0.59 10.42
CA ILE A 43 7.33 0.36 11.06
C ILE A 43 6.63 -0.85 10.43
N PHE A 44 6.49 -0.88 9.11
CA PHE A 44 5.76 -1.95 8.42
C PHE A 44 6.54 -3.26 8.33
N THR A 45 7.80 -3.27 8.70
CA THR A 45 8.61 -4.51 8.81
C THR A 45 8.85 -4.93 10.25
N GLY A 46 8.25 -4.25 11.23
CA GLY A 46 8.35 -4.60 12.65
C GLY A 46 9.63 -4.20 13.34
N GLU A 47 10.49 -3.41 12.70
CA GLU A 47 11.74 -2.91 13.28
C GLU A 47 11.52 -1.75 14.27
N ARG A 48 10.42 -1.01 14.11
CA ARG A 48 10.06 0.11 14.97
C ARG A 48 8.64 -0.07 15.50
N GLN A 49 8.47 -0.04 16.82
CA GLN A 49 7.22 -0.39 17.48
C GLN A 49 6.69 0.70 18.41
N ILE A 50 7.53 1.63 18.83
CA ILE A 50 7.18 2.69 19.79
C ILE A 50 7.74 4.02 19.28
N GLU A 51 6.95 5.09 19.43
CA GLU A 51 7.36 6.46 19.19
C GLU A 51 6.91 7.34 20.37
N ASN A 52 7.85 8.02 21.03
CA ASN A 52 7.57 8.89 22.18
C ASN A 52 6.67 8.23 23.25
N GLY A 53 6.90 6.95 23.55
CA GLY A 53 6.13 6.18 24.52
C GLY A 53 4.78 5.70 24.03
N VAL A 54 4.40 6.01 22.79
CA VAL A 54 3.13 5.56 22.17
C VAL A 54 3.41 4.35 21.29
N LYS A 55 2.61 3.29 21.48
CA LYS A 55 2.68 2.12 20.62
C LYS A 55 2.25 2.47 19.19
N ILE A 56 3.10 2.16 18.22
CA ILE A 56 2.79 2.31 16.80
C ILE A 56 1.89 1.15 16.38
N VAL A 57 0.82 1.45 15.65
CA VAL A 57 -0.16 0.48 15.16
C VAL A 57 -0.24 0.57 13.64
N PRO A 58 0.58 -0.20 12.90
CA PRO A 58 0.48 -0.25 11.46
C PRO A 58 -0.77 -1.00 11.02
N VAL A 59 -1.40 -0.51 9.95
CA VAL A 59 -2.62 -1.07 9.36
C VAL A 59 -2.40 -1.24 7.87
N ASP A 60 -2.52 -2.47 7.39
CA ASP A 60 -2.49 -2.77 5.97
C ASP A 60 -3.85 -2.50 5.31
N ASN A 61 -3.81 -2.11 4.06
CA ASN A 61 -4.99 -1.88 3.22
C ASN A 61 -4.99 -2.91 2.08
N ALA A 62 -5.87 -3.91 2.14
CA ALA A 62 -5.91 -4.99 1.16
C ALA A 62 -6.11 -4.49 -0.27
N SER A 63 -6.88 -3.41 -0.46
CA SER A 63 -7.13 -2.84 -1.79
C SER A 63 -5.90 -2.19 -2.44
N LEU A 64 -4.86 -1.87 -1.64
CA LEU A 64 -3.69 -1.10 -2.08
C LEU A 64 -2.37 -1.78 -1.71
N GLN A 65 -2.40 -2.93 -1.06
CA GLN A 65 -1.21 -3.57 -0.48
C GLN A 65 -0.14 -3.89 -1.53
N LYS A 66 -0.54 -4.36 -2.69
CA LYS A 66 0.41 -4.69 -3.76
C LYS A 66 1.24 -3.47 -4.16
N ASP A 67 0.59 -2.35 -4.44
CA ASP A 67 1.28 -1.12 -4.81
C ASP A 67 2.14 -0.57 -3.66
N PHE A 68 1.64 -0.64 -2.44
CA PHE A 68 2.38 -0.25 -1.25
C PHE A 68 3.66 -1.08 -1.08
N LEU A 69 3.58 -2.39 -1.18
CA LEU A 69 4.75 -3.25 -1.04
C LEU A 69 5.78 -3.00 -2.14
N GLU A 70 5.34 -2.81 -3.39
CA GLU A 70 6.24 -2.54 -4.52
C GLU A 70 6.91 -1.17 -4.41
N LYS A 71 6.15 -0.13 -4.09
CA LYS A 71 6.63 1.26 -4.11
C LYS A 71 7.35 1.69 -2.83
N VAL A 72 6.91 1.20 -1.69
CA VAL A 72 7.34 1.69 -0.37
C VAL A 72 8.30 0.71 0.31
N ILE A 73 7.86 -0.52 0.51
CA ILE A 73 8.64 -1.53 1.22
C ILE A 73 9.66 -2.19 0.27
N LYS A 74 9.34 -2.26 -1.01
CA LYS A 74 10.18 -2.83 -2.07
C LYS A 74 10.45 -4.32 -1.88
N VAL A 75 9.42 -5.04 -1.45
CA VAL A 75 9.39 -6.50 -1.34
C VAL A 75 8.09 -7.02 -1.94
N ASP A 76 8.05 -8.29 -2.32
CA ASP A 76 6.81 -8.94 -2.73
C ASP A 76 5.99 -9.42 -1.51
N ALA A 77 4.76 -9.85 -1.76
CA ALA A 77 3.84 -10.31 -0.72
C ALA A 77 4.39 -11.53 0.04
N SER A 78 5.09 -12.44 -0.64
CA SER A 78 5.69 -13.62 -0.03
C SER A 78 6.81 -13.25 0.95
N LYS A 79 7.67 -12.33 0.55
CA LYS A 79 8.75 -11.82 1.41
C LYS A 79 8.18 -11.08 2.63
N TYR A 80 7.17 -10.25 2.43
CA TYR A 80 6.49 -9.53 3.49
C TYR A 80 5.87 -10.48 4.52
N ALA A 81 5.15 -11.50 4.06
CA ALA A 81 4.60 -12.54 4.93
C ALA A 81 5.70 -13.28 5.71
N SER A 82 6.83 -13.57 5.06
CA SER A 82 7.98 -14.23 5.71
C SER A 82 8.61 -13.36 6.80
N ILE A 83 8.74 -12.04 6.56
CA ILE A 83 9.25 -11.09 7.57
C ILE A 83 8.39 -11.17 8.84
N TRP A 84 7.07 -11.10 8.68
CA TRP A 84 6.15 -11.11 9.82
C TRP A 84 6.04 -12.49 10.50
N ALA A 85 6.14 -13.57 9.75
CA ALA A 85 6.21 -14.92 10.34
C ALA A 85 7.42 -15.05 11.26
N LYS A 86 8.59 -14.56 10.84
CA LYS A 86 9.80 -14.55 11.68
C LYS A 86 9.68 -13.63 12.89
N LYS A 87 9.10 -12.45 12.74
CA LYS A 87 8.84 -11.54 13.86
C LYS A 87 7.89 -12.13 14.87
N GLY A 88 6.84 -12.80 14.43
CA GLY A 88 5.90 -13.50 15.31
C GLY A 88 6.58 -14.62 16.09
N PHE A 89 7.40 -15.42 15.43
CA PHE A 89 8.10 -16.53 16.05
C PHE A 89 9.20 -16.10 17.03
N ARG A 90 10.01 -15.10 16.66
CA ARG A 90 11.17 -14.67 17.46
C ARG A 90 10.84 -13.67 18.55
N GLU A 91 9.90 -12.76 18.28
CA GLU A 91 9.63 -11.59 19.13
C GLU A 91 8.17 -11.57 19.64
N GLY A 92 7.33 -12.51 19.21
CA GLY A 92 5.92 -12.55 19.61
C GLY A 92 5.09 -11.38 19.05
N LEU A 93 5.55 -10.73 17.97
CA LEU A 93 4.84 -9.64 17.36
C LEU A 93 3.73 -10.11 16.44
N ASN A 94 2.61 -9.41 16.45
CA ASN A 94 1.53 -9.62 15.49
C ASN A 94 1.79 -8.80 14.23
N PRO A 95 1.46 -9.34 13.03
CA PRO A 95 1.51 -8.56 11.81
C PRO A 95 0.50 -7.41 11.85
N PRO A 96 0.64 -6.38 10.98
CA PRO A 96 -0.35 -5.31 10.88
C PRO A 96 -1.76 -5.87 10.66
N GLY A 97 -2.75 -5.25 11.30
CA GLY A 97 -4.15 -5.54 10.99
C GLY A 97 -4.45 -5.19 9.54
N VAL A 98 -5.30 -5.98 8.87
CA VAL A 98 -5.68 -5.75 7.48
C VAL A 98 -7.09 -5.21 7.40
N LYS A 99 -7.27 -4.07 6.74
CA LYS A 99 -8.57 -3.51 6.39
C LYS A 99 -8.79 -3.62 4.88
N SER A 100 -10.05 -3.68 4.47
CA SER A 100 -10.39 -3.96 3.07
C SER A 100 -10.42 -2.70 2.19
N THR A 101 -10.67 -1.53 2.78
CA THR A 101 -10.90 -0.27 2.06
C THR A 101 -10.18 0.91 2.71
N ASP A 102 -9.99 1.98 1.93
CA ASP A 102 -9.49 3.25 2.45
C ASP A 102 -10.32 3.78 3.62
N ALA A 103 -11.65 3.71 3.51
CA ALA A 103 -12.55 4.19 4.56
C ALA A 103 -12.37 3.46 5.89
N GLU A 104 -12.17 2.15 5.84
CA GLU A 104 -11.91 1.34 7.04
C GLU A 104 -10.55 1.66 7.66
N VAL A 105 -9.52 1.87 6.85
CA VAL A 105 -8.20 2.33 7.32
C VAL A 105 -8.33 3.68 8.03
N ILE A 106 -8.98 4.64 7.41
CA ILE A 106 -9.18 5.98 7.98
C ILE A 106 -9.92 5.90 9.32
N ALA A 107 -10.99 5.09 9.40
CA ALA A 107 -11.76 4.92 10.63
C ALA A 107 -10.88 4.39 11.79
N VAL A 108 -10.02 3.42 11.54
CA VAL A 108 -9.08 2.91 12.54
C VAL A 108 -8.09 3.99 12.97
N LEU A 109 -7.49 4.70 12.01
CA LEU A 109 -6.47 5.72 12.31
C LEU A 109 -7.03 6.88 13.14
N LYS A 110 -8.26 7.28 12.87
CA LYS A 110 -8.92 8.37 13.64
C LYS A 110 -9.04 8.06 15.13
N SER A 111 -9.22 6.81 15.49
CA SER A 111 -9.39 6.36 16.88
C SER A 111 -8.13 5.79 17.51
N THR A 112 -7.00 5.77 16.78
CA THR A 112 -5.76 5.12 17.22
C THR A 112 -4.60 6.11 17.17
N PRO A 113 -4.17 6.71 18.30
CA PRO A 113 -3.12 7.74 18.31
C PRO A 113 -1.80 7.33 17.64
N GLY A 114 -1.36 6.09 17.79
CA GLY A 114 -0.16 5.53 17.13
C GLY A 114 -0.41 4.91 15.78
N GLY A 115 -1.60 5.10 15.20
CA GLY A 115 -2.00 4.47 13.94
C GLY A 115 -1.28 5.03 12.73
N ILE A 116 -0.86 4.13 11.85
CA ILE A 116 -0.29 4.44 10.53
C ILE A 116 -0.82 3.44 9.51
N GLY A 117 -1.18 3.93 8.35
CA GLY A 117 -1.70 3.12 7.26
C GLY A 117 -1.44 3.78 5.93
N TYR A 118 -2.11 3.30 4.89
CA TYR A 118 -1.99 3.88 3.56
C TYR A 118 -3.32 3.80 2.81
N ILE A 119 -3.56 4.82 2.01
CA ILE A 119 -4.79 5.03 1.26
C ILE A 119 -4.49 5.51 -0.15
N SER A 120 -5.47 5.41 -1.05
CA SER A 120 -5.29 5.76 -2.47
C SER A 120 -5.53 7.23 -2.80
N LYS A 121 -6.12 7.98 -1.88
CA LYS A 121 -6.46 9.41 -2.05
C LYS A 121 -6.23 10.17 -0.75
N PRO A 122 -5.81 11.45 -0.81
CA PRO A 122 -5.70 12.28 0.39
C PRO A 122 -7.05 12.39 1.13
N ASN A 123 -7.01 12.51 2.45
CA ASN A 123 -8.19 12.69 3.29
C ASN A 123 -7.86 13.61 4.46
N ASP A 124 -8.73 14.57 4.74
CA ASP A 124 -8.51 15.59 5.78
C ASP A 124 -8.63 15.06 7.21
N ASP A 125 -9.20 13.87 7.40
CA ASP A 125 -9.34 13.23 8.72
C ASP A 125 -8.05 12.60 9.23
N VAL A 126 -7.05 12.47 8.37
CA VAL A 126 -5.75 11.88 8.68
C VAL A 126 -4.61 12.79 8.20
N LYS A 127 -3.42 12.56 8.73
CA LYS A 127 -2.22 13.31 8.35
C LYS A 127 -1.47 12.54 7.26
N VAL A 128 -1.22 13.17 6.11
CA VAL A 128 -0.38 12.59 5.07
C VAL A 128 1.09 12.77 5.42
N LEU A 129 1.83 11.67 5.55
CA LEU A 129 3.28 11.70 5.74
C LEU A 129 4.03 11.82 4.43
N GLN A 130 3.64 11.00 3.45
CA GLN A 130 4.31 10.97 2.14
C GLN A 130 3.40 10.33 1.10
N LYS A 131 3.51 10.83 -0.13
CA LYS A 131 2.95 10.22 -1.34
C LYS A 131 4.03 9.45 -2.10
N PHE A 132 3.68 8.26 -2.58
CA PHE A 132 4.53 7.41 -3.40
C PHE A 132 3.90 7.15 -4.76
#